data_a9dcd2ac1b64ca14cd31c5e8ee4737c8
#
_entry.id   a9dcd2ac1b64ca14cd31c5e8ee4737c8
#
_cell.length_a   1.000
_cell.length_b   1.000
_cell.length_c   1.000
_cell.angle_alpha   90.00
_cell.angle_beta   90.00
_cell.angle_gamma   90.00
#
_symmetry.space_group_name_H-M   'P 1'
#
loop_
_entity.id
_entity.type
_entity.pdbx_description
1 polymer ?
#
loop_
_entity_poly.entity_id
_entity_poly.type
_entity_poly.pdbx_seq_one_letter_code
_entity_poly.pdbx_strand_id
1 'polypeptide(L)'
;YLDFETMASEIGEFDHCPLITIVLPVYNPNPDWLQECLESVLDQSYSNWQLCVVDDASSDAQVGALLREYELLDERIQLAFRKENGHICAASNTALQMARGDYMALLDHDDQLSSHALFRVVEAINHNPDASILYSDEDKVNEEGQRYDPHFKTRWNPDLLLSHNYISHLGVYRADLIREVGGFREGFEGSQDYDLLLRCV
;
A
#
# COMPACT_ATOMS: atom_id res chain seq x y z
N TYR A 1 12.75 -13.69 -14.34
CA TYR A 1 11.33 -13.49 -14.09
C TYR A 1 10.80 -14.76 -13.42
N LEU A 2 10.28 -14.66 -12.18
CA LEU A 2 9.50 -15.73 -11.58
C LEU A 2 8.13 -15.72 -12.25
N ASP A 3 7.69 -16.87 -12.74
CA ASP A 3 6.33 -17.02 -13.23
C ASP A 3 5.35 -17.31 -12.09
N PHE A 4 4.06 -17.20 -12.35
CA PHE A 4 3.02 -17.39 -11.34
C PHE A 4 3.02 -18.80 -10.73
N GLU A 5 3.37 -19.84 -11.49
CA GLU A 5 3.42 -21.21 -11.00
C GLU A 5 4.56 -21.40 -9.99
N THR A 6 5.72 -20.83 -10.28
CA THR A 6 6.87 -20.83 -9.37
C THR A 6 6.54 -20.08 -8.08
N MET A 7 5.95 -18.88 -8.15
CA MET A 7 5.54 -18.12 -6.97
C MET A 7 4.50 -18.87 -6.13
N ALA A 8 3.51 -19.49 -6.76
CA ALA A 8 2.51 -20.28 -6.06
C ALA A 8 3.11 -21.48 -5.33
N SER A 9 4.12 -22.15 -5.93
CA SER A 9 4.85 -23.23 -5.28
C SER A 9 5.63 -22.74 -4.07
N GLU A 10 6.35 -21.63 -4.20
CA GLU A 10 7.14 -21.04 -3.12
C GLU A 10 6.25 -20.54 -1.97
N ILE A 11 5.08 -19.94 -2.27
CA ILE A 11 4.10 -19.54 -1.24
C ILE A 11 3.66 -20.75 -0.41
N GLY A 12 3.52 -21.92 -1.05
CA GLY A 12 3.16 -23.18 -0.36
C GLY A 12 4.23 -23.70 0.60
N GLU A 13 5.46 -23.19 0.49
CA GLU A 13 6.58 -23.56 1.36
C GLU A 13 6.84 -22.54 2.48
N PHE A 14 6.13 -21.39 2.50
CA PHE A 14 6.29 -20.38 3.53
C PHE A 14 5.76 -20.85 4.88
N ASP A 15 6.58 -20.68 5.91
CA ASP A 15 6.19 -20.96 7.31
C ASP A 15 5.12 -19.97 7.81
N HIS A 16 5.13 -18.74 7.28
CA HIS A 16 4.25 -17.66 7.67
C HIS A 16 3.61 -16.99 6.46
N CYS A 17 2.28 -16.99 6.41
CA CYS A 17 1.49 -16.36 5.37
C CYS A 17 0.60 -15.25 5.98
N PRO A 18 1.18 -14.08 6.35
CA PRO A 18 0.47 -13.01 7.03
C PRO A 18 -0.63 -12.40 6.14
N LEU A 19 -1.70 -11.90 6.74
CA LEU A 19 -2.65 -11.03 6.04
C LEU A 19 -2.01 -9.65 5.84
N ILE A 20 -1.88 -9.22 4.58
CA ILE A 20 -1.39 -7.89 4.24
C ILE A 20 -2.60 -6.97 3.97
N THR A 21 -2.79 -5.93 4.78
CA THR A 21 -3.78 -4.89 4.45
C THR A 21 -3.12 -3.80 3.62
N ILE A 22 -3.69 -3.51 2.45
CA ILE A 22 -3.32 -2.37 1.61
C ILE A 22 -4.21 -1.19 2.03
N VAL A 23 -3.59 -0.07 2.38
CA VAL A 23 -4.22 1.19 2.81
C VAL A 23 -4.24 2.12 1.62
N LEU A 24 -5.43 2.44 1.09
CA LEU A 24 -5.61 3.22 -0.13
C LEU A 24 -6.53 4.44 0.13
N PRO A 25 -5.97 5.60 0.48
CA PRO A 25 -6.73 6.85 0.52
C PRO A 25 -6.99 7.36 -0.91
N VAL A 26 -8.21 7.83 -1.16
CA VAL A 26 -8.64 8.30 -2.48
C VAL A 26 -9.26 9.70 -2.35
N TYR A 27 -8.84 10.64 -3.19
CA TYR A 27 -9.48 11.95 -3.30
C TYR A 27 -9.33 12.54 -4.71
N ASN A 28 -10.45 12.65 -5.45
CA ASN A 28 -10.50 13.20 -6.80
C ASN A 28 -9.39 12.69 -7.74
N PRO A 29 -9.13 11.37 -7.82
CA PRO A 29 -8.13 10.82 -8.73
C PRO A 29 -8.56 10.97 -10.19
N ASN A 30 -7.62 10.79 -11.11
CA ASN A 30 -7.97 10.41 -12.48
C ASN A 30 -8.60 9.00 -12.42
N PRO A 31 -9.84 8.78 -12.93
CA PRO A 31 -10.51 7.48 -12.87
C PRO A 31 -9.73 6.35 -13.54
N ASP A 32 -9.01 6.62 -14.63
CA ASP A 32 -8.22 5.61 -15.35
C ASP A 32 -7.04 5.14 -14.48
N TRP A 33 -6.33 6.05 -13.81
CA TRP A 33 -5.24 5.70 -12.91
C TRP A 33 -5.73 4.96 -11.66
N LEU A 34 -6.87 5.38 -11.10
CA LEU A 34 -7.49 4.65 -9.99
C LEU A 34 -7.86 3.22 -10.41
N GLN A 35 -8.39 3.04 -11.61
CA GLN A 35 -8.68 1.72 -12.16
C GLN A 35 -7.42 0.86 -12.27
N GLU A 36 -6.35 1.38 -12.86
CA GLU A 36 -5.07 0.68 -12.97
C GLU A 36 -4.47 0.32 -11.60
N CYS A 37 -4.60 1.22 -10.61
CA CYS A 37 -4.20 0.97 -9.23
C CYS A 37 -4.96 -0.23 -8.65
N LEU A 38 -6.30 -0.25 -8.74
CA LEU A 38 -7.15 -1.31 -8.22
C LEU A 38 -6.88 -2.65 -8.93
N GLU A 39 -6.73 -2.64 -10.25
CA GLU A 39 -6.38 -3.83 -11.05
C GLU A 39 -5.01 -4.39 -10.62
N SER A 40 -4.03 -3.53 -10.34
CA SER A 40 -2.71 -3.96 -9.88
C SER A 40 -2.75 -4.71 -8.55
N VAL A 41 -3.73 -4.39 -7.68
CA VAL A 41 -3.96 -5.12 -6.42
C VAL A 41 -4.64 -6.46 -6.68
N LEU A 42 -5.62 -6.51 -7.57
CA LEU A 42 -6.29 -7.77 -7.95
C LEU A 42 -5.33 -8.77 -8.59
N ASP A 43 -4.34 -8.28 -9.34
CA ASP A 43 -3.35 -9.07 -10.05
C ASP A 43 -2.21 -9.60 -9.15
N GLN A 44 -2.27 -9.38 -7.82
CA GLN A 44 -1.21 -9.87 -6.93
C GLN A 44 -1.16 -11.40 -6.87
N SER A 45 0.04 -11.97 -7.05
CA SER A 45 0.29 -13.42 -6.97
C SER A 45 0.10 -13.98 -5.55
N TYR A 46 0.31 -13.17 -4.52
CA TYR A 46 -0.03 -13.50 -3.13
C TYR A 46 -1.48 -13.12 -2.85
N SER A 47 -2.31 -14.09 -2.48
CA SER A 47 -3.77 -13.91 -2.39
C SER A 47 -4.29 -13.51 -1.00
N ASN A 48 -3.47 -13.63 0.07
CA ASN A 48 -3.91 -13.31 1.43
C ASN A 48 -3.73 -11.83 1.74
N TRP A 49 -4.54 -11.00 1.09
CA TRP A 49 -4.55 -9.55 1.28
C TRP A 49 -5.98 -9.04 1.53
N GLN A 50 -6.06 -7.86 2.12
CA GLN A 50 -7.24 -7.03 2.28
C GLN A 50 -6.92 -5.66 1.67
N LEU A 51 -7.84 -5.07 0.90
CA LEU A 51 -7.73 -3.69 0.42
C LEU A 51 -8.72 -2.81 1.18
N CYS A 52 -8.23 -1.83 1.93
CA CYS A 52 -9.04 -0.82 2.60
C CYS A 52 -9.00 0.49 1.82
N VAL A 53 -10.06 0.76 1.05
CA VAL A 53 -10.19 1.99 0.26
C VAL A 53 -11.02 3.00 1.03
N VAL A 54 -10.53 4.23 1.12
CA VAL A 54 -11.28 5.33 1.75
C VAL A 54 -11.36 6.51 0.81
N ASP A 55 -12.57 6.78 0.30
CA ASP A 55 -12.86 7.98 -0.46
C ASP A 55 -13.06 9.18 0.49
N ASP A 56 -12.19 10.16 0.38
CA ASP A 56 -12.17 11.37 1.22
C ASP A 56 -13.09 12.49 0.69
N ALA A 57 -14.33 12.13 0.37
CA ALA A 57 -15.35 13.01 -0.18
C ALA A 57 -15.00 13.54 -1.59
N SER A 58 -14.62 12.65 -2.51
CA SER A 58 -14.42 13.01 -3.91
C SER A 58 -15.69 13.65 -4.50
N SER A 59 -15.50 14.70 -5.28
CA SER A 59 -16.60 15.44 -5.92
C SER A 59 -17.07 14.80 -7.22
N ASP A 60 -16.23 13.97 -7.85
CA ASP A 60 -16.58 13.24 -9.08
C ASP A 60 -17.35 11.97 -8.75
N ALA A 61 -18.60 11.89 -9.22
CA ALA A 61 -19.46 10.73 -9.03
C ALA A 61 -18.91 9.46 -9.71
N GLN A 62 -18.07 9.58 -10.73
CA GLN A 62 -17.45 8.44 -11.41
C GLN A 62 -16.51 7.69 -10.47
N VAL A 63 -15.75 8.38 -9.63
CA VAL A 63 -14.88 7.80 -8.62
C VAL A 63 -15.67 6.89 -7.68
N GLY A 64 -16.75 7.41 -7.09
CA GLY A 64 -17.59 6.63 -6.20
C GLY A 64 -18.29 5.45 -6.88
N ALA A 65 -18.64 5.57 -8.17
CA ALA A 65 -19.22 4.47 -8.93
C ALA A 65 -18.19 3.35 -9.18
N LEU A 66 -16.99 3.71 -9.62
CA LEU A 66 -15.87 2.80 -9.84
C LEU A 66 -15.52 2.03 -8.57
N LEU A 67 -15.36 2.73 -7.45
CA LEU A 67 -15.01 2.08 -6.16
C LEU A 67 -16.07 1.06 -5.72
N ARG A 68 -17.37 1.36 -5.90
CA ARG A 68 -18.45 0.39 -5.58
C ARG A 68 -18.45 -0.82 -6.50
N GLU A 69 -18.08 -0.65 -7.77
CA GLU A 69 -17.94 -1.76 -8.70
C GLU A 69 -16.87 -2.74 -8.23
N TYR A 70 -15.71 -2.23 -7.82
CA TYR A 70 -14.63 -3.07 -7.31
C TYR A 70 -14.93 -3.72 -5.95
N GLU A 71 -15.63 -3.04 -5.04
CA GLU A 71 -16.11 -3.63 -3.78
C GLU A 71 -17.06 -4.81 -4.03
N LEU A 72 -17.90 -4.74 -5.08
CA LEU A 72 -18.78 -5.84 -5.46
C LEU A 72 -18.07 -6.97 -6.19
N LEU A 73 -16.94 -6.66 -6.85
CA LEU A 73 -16.16 -7.63 -7.62
C LEU A 73 -15.36 -8.59 -6.72
N ASP A 74 -14.83 -8.09 -5.60
CA ASP A 74 -13.95 -8.88 -4.72
C ASP A 74 -14.21 -8.56 -3.23
N GLU A 75 -14.56 -9.60 -2.47
CA GLU A 75 -14.89 -9.49 -1.03
C GLU A 75 -13.71 -9.05 -0.13
N ARG A 76 -12.48 -9.12 -0.64
CA ARG A 76 -11.27 -8.63 0.05
C ARG A 76 -11.17 -7.10 0.01
N ILE A 77 -11.94 -6.44 -0.85
CA ILE A 77 -12.02 -4.98 -0.95
C ILE A 77 -13.06 -4.47 0.05
N GLN A 78 -12.65 -3.53 0.88
CA GLN A 78 -13.52 -2.85 1.84
C GLN A 78 -13.49 -1.36 1.56
N LEU A 79 -14.66 -0.75 1.42
CA LEU A 79 -14.82 0.63 1.02
C LEU A 79 -15.49 1.46 2.13
N ALA A 80 -14.96 2.66 2.36
CA ALA A 80 -15.62 3.67 3.17
C ALA A 80 -15.64 5.03 2.45
N PHE A 81 -16.73 5.77 2.61
CA PHE A 81 -16.90 7.13 2.11
C PHE A 81 -16.93 8.10 3.28
N ARG A 82 -16.02 9.06 3.30
CA ARG A 82 -16.05 10.14 4.28
C ARG A 82 -17.10 11.18 3.86
N LYS A 83 -17.68 11.85 4.84
CA LYS A 83 -18.71 12.89 4.59
C LYS A 83 -18.12 14.21 4.14
N GLU A 84 -16.90 14.48 4.52
CA GLU A 84 -16.15 15.70 4.25
C GLU A 84 -14.68 15.38 4.04
N ASN A 85 -13.99 16.18 3.25
CA ASN A 85 -12.57 16.04 3.03
C ASN A 85 -11.80 16.36 4.33
N GLY A 86 -10.99 15.41 4.77
CA GLY A 86 -10.10 15.53 5.94
C GLY A 86 -8.65 15.34 5.58
N HIS A 87 -8.33 15.39 4.28
CA HIS A 87 -7.03 15.14 3.71
C HIS A 87 -6.50 13.71 3.93
N ILE A 88 -5.35 13.42 3.32
CA ILE A 88 -4.76 12.08 3.24
C ILE A 88 -4.56 11.43 4.63
N CYS A 89 -4.15 12.18 5.66
CA CYS A 89 -3.95 11.64 7.01
C CYS A 89 -5.24 11.07 7.59
N ALA A 90 -6.35 11.80 7.48
CA ALA A 90 -7.64 11.39 8.01
C ALA A 90 -8.24 10.21 7.22
N ALA A 91 -8.08 10.21 5.89
CA ALA A 91 -8.50 9.10 5.03
C ALA A 91 -7.70 7.83 5.35
N SER A 92 -6.36 7.93 5.42
CA SER A 92 -5.48 6.81 5.78
C SER A 92 -5.79 6.27 7.19
N ASN A 93 -6.04 7.12 8.17
CA ASN A 93 -6.44 6.68 9.51
C ASN A 93 -7.79 5.96 9.52
N THR A 94 -8.73 6.38 8.67
CA THR A 94 -10.00 5.66 8.48
C THR A 94 -9.75 4.27 7.90
N ALA A 95 -8.88 4.14 6.89
CA ALA A 95 -8.47 2.85 6.33
C ALA A 95 -7.75 1.96 7.36
N LEU A 96 -6.87 2.54 8.19
CA LEU A 96 -6.21 1.82 9.29
C LEU A 96 -7.20 1.26 10.32
N GLN A 97 -8.33 1.94 10.58
CA GLN A 97 -9.38 1.43 11.47
C GLN A 97 -10.13 0.22 10.89
N MET A 98 -10.20 0.10 9.56
CA MET A 98 -10.78 -1.03 8.85
C MET A 98 -9.81 -2.21 8.72
N ALA A 99 -8.52 -1.95 8.85
CA ALA A 99 -7.45 -2.90 8.60
C ALA A 99 -7.40 -4.02 9.63
N ARG A 100 -7.30 -5.26 9.14
CA ARG A 100 -7.22 -6.50 9.94
C ARG A 100 -5.91 -7.25 9.76
N GLY A 101 -5.07 -6.80 8.82
CA GLY A 101 -3.81 -7.45 8.50
C GLY A 101 -2.77 -7.41 9.61
N ASP A 102 -1.83 -8.32 9.49
CA ASP A 102 -0.62 -8.37 10.32
C ASP A 102 0.38 -7.28 9.91
N TYR A 103 0.34 -6.91 8.63
CA TYR A 103 1.13 -5.85 8.02
C TYR A 103 0.23 -4.88 7.23
N MET A 104 0.66 -3.62 7.14
CA MET A 104 0.01 -2.54 6.41
C MET A 104 0.92 -2.08 5.27
N ALA A 105 0.47 -2.18 4.03
CA ALA A 105 1.13 -1.65 2.84
C ALA A 105 0.47 -0.32 2.46
N LEU A 106 1.25 0.74 2.30
CA LEU A 106 0.74 2.05 1.94
C LEU A 106 0.77 2.20 0.42
N LEU A 107 -0.38 2.49 -0.20
CA LEU A 107 -0.53 2.63 -1.65
C LEU A 107 -1.28 3.91 -1.96
N ASP A 108 -0.76 4.71 -2.88
CA ASP A 108 -1.45 5.90 -3.39
C ASP A 108 -2.31 5.54 -4.61
N HIS A 109 -3.39 6.29 -4.84
CA HIS A 109 -4.40 5.98 -5.85
C HIS A 109 -3.95 6.17 -7.32
N ASP A 110 -2.77 6.72 -7.53
CA ASP A 110 -2.09 6.94 -8.82
C ASP A 110 -0.85 6.05 -9.01
N ASP A 111 -0.62 5.11 -8.07
CA ASP A 111 0.45 4.14 -8.12
C ASP A 111 -0.04 2.73 -8.48
N GLN A 112 0.86 1.87 -8.95
CA GLN A 112 0.61 0.48 -9.30
C GLN A 112 1.58 -0.46 -8.59
N LEU A 113 1.08 -1.59 -8.13
CA LEU A 113 1.91 -2.67 -7.60
C LEU A 113 2.29 -3.64 -8.74
N SER A 114 3.56 -4.02 -8.83
CA SER A 114 3.89 -5.16 -9.67
C SER A 114 3.21 -6.43 -9.15
N SER A 115 2.80 -7.34 -10.04
CA SER A 115 2.03 -8.55 -9.68
C SER A 115 2.68 -9.46 -8.64
N HIS A 116 3.98 -9.32 -8.42
CA HIS A 116 4.76 -10.06 -7.43
C HIS A 116 5.12 -9.24 -6.17
N ALA A 117 4.59 -8.01 -6.01
CA ALA A 117 4.98 -7.13 -4.91
C ALA A 117 4.69 -7.75 -3.53
N LEU A 118 3.47 -8.20 -3.30
CA LEU A 118 3.10 -8.80 -2.02
C LEU A 118 3.78 -10.15 -1.78
N PHE A 119 4.03 -10.95 -2.84
CA PHE A 119 4.84 -12.17 -2.74
C PHE A 119 6.23 -11.85 -2.19
N ARG A 120 6.92 -10.84 -2.73
CA ARG A 120 8.25 -10.42 -2.27
C ARG A 120 8.25 -9.88 -0.84
N VAL A 121 7.19 -9.19 -0.44
CA VAL A 121 6.99 -8.75 0.94
C VAL A 121 6.92 -9.97 1.88
N VAL A 122 6.09 -10.95 1.55
CA VAL A 122 5.91 -12.15 2.39
C VAL A 122 7.16 -13.03 2.40
N GLU A 123 7.83 -13.18 1.27
CA GLU A 123 9.14 -13.82 1.19
C GLU A 123 10.17 -13.16 2.14
N ALA A 124 10.23 -11.83 2.12
CA ALA A 124 11.13 -11.08 3.00
C ALA A 124 10.77 -11.22 4.48
N ILE A 125 9.48 -11.30 4.82
CA ILE A 125 9.00 -11.57 6.18
C ILE A 125 9.43 -12.96 6.63
N ASN A 126 9.31 -13.99 5.78
CA ASN A 126 9.74 -15.34 6.11
C ASN A 126 11.27 -15.45 6.32
N HIS A 127 12.04 -14.70 5.55
CA HIS A 127 13.50 -14.62 5.75
C HIS A 127 13.91 -13.78 6.97
N ASN A 128 13.07 -12.84 7.40
CA ASN A 128 13.34 -11.90 8.50
C ASN A 128 12.09 -11.73 9.38
N PRO A 129 11.74 -12.71 10.22
CA PRO A 129 10.49 -12.69 11.01
C PRO A 129 10.37 -11.51 11.99
N ASP A 130 11.49 -10.93 12.38
CA ASP A 130 11.55 -9.79 13.29
C ASP A 130 11.42 -8.44 12.57
N ALA A 131 11.35 -8.43 11.23
CA ALA A 131 11.24 -7.20 10.47
C ALA A 131 9.91 -6.50 10.77
N SER A 132 9.99 -5.25 11.20
CA SER A 132 8.83 -4.42 11.50
C SER A 132 8.48 -3.45 10.37
N ILE A 133 9.46 -3.15 9.51
CA ILE A 133 9.31 -2.26 8.34
C ILE A 133 10.03 -2.93 7.17
N LEU A 134 9.33 -3.01 6.04
CA LEU A 134 9.88 -3.47 4.77
C LEU A 134 9.65 -2.40 3.71
N TYR A 135 10.49 -2.35 2.72
CA TYR A 135 10.34 -1.45 1.59
C TYR A 135 10.96 -2.06 0.33
N SER A 136 10.48 -1.61 -0.82
CA SER A 136 10.95 -2.07 -2.14
C SER A 136 11.63 -0.96 -2.90
N ASP A 137 12.36 -1.33 -3.95
CA ASP A 137 12.68 -0.44 -5.05
C ASP A 137 11.40 0.01 -5.75
N GLU A 138 11.48 1.11 -6.50
CA GLU A 138 10.37 1.66 -7.29
C GLU A 138 10.87 2.18 -8.64
N ASP A 139 9.97 2.39 -9.57
CA ASP A 139 10.20 3.13 -10.80
C ASP A 139 8.93 3.92 -11.16
N LYS A 140 8.98 4.65 -12.24
CA LYS A 140 7.85 5.42 -12.75
C LYS A 140 7.27 4.75 -13.99
N VAL A 141 5.98 4.96 -14.20
CA VAL A 141 5.26 4.57 -15.41
C VAL A 141 4.71 5.82 -16.09
N ASN A 142 4.81 5.90 -17.42
CA ASN A 142 4.23 6.99 -18.20
C ASN A 142 2.83 6.60 -18.73
N GLU A 143 2.13 7.54 -19.38
CA GLU A 143 0.79 7.34 -19.94
C GLU A 143 0.73 6.22 -21.00
N GLU A 144 1.87 5.86 -21.64
CA GLU A 144 1.97 4.75 -22.56
C GLU A 144 2.30 3.40 -21.88
N GLY A 145 2.33 3.35 -20.54
CA GLY A 145 2.65 2.17 -19.76
C GLY A 145 4.15 1.79 -19.78
N GLN A 146 5.04 2.68 -20.20
CA GLN A 146 6.48 2.43 -20.24
C GLN A 146 7.10 2.77 -18.89
N ARG A 147 7.88 1.83 -18.34
CA ARG A 147 8.61 2.02 -17.07
C ARG A 147 9.91 2.78 -17.32
N TYR A 148 10.21 3.75 -16.45
CA TYR A 148 11.40 4.58 -16.53
C TYR A 148 11.86 5.05 -15.15
N ASP A 149 13.02 5.68 -15.06
CA ASP A 149 13.59 6.32 -13.88
C ASP A 149 13.58 5.40 -12.63
N PRO A 150 14.22 4.19 -12.70
CA PRO A 150 14.23 3.26 -11.58
C PRO A 150 15.00 3.83 -10.40
N HIS A 151 14.40 3.75 -9.21
CA HIS A 151 15.00 4.13 -7.95
C HIS A 151 15.36 2.88 -7.15
N PHE A 152 16.64 2.51 -7.17
CA PHE A 152 17.20 1.41 -6.39
C PHE A 152 17.58 1.91 -5.01
N LYS A 153 16.91 1.43 -3.99
CA LYS A 153 17.07 1.88 -2.61
C LYS A 153 18.23 1.15 -1.93
N THR A 154 18.90 1.85 -1.04
CA THR A 154 19.96 1.26 -0.22
C THR A 154 19.36 0.33 0.84
N ARG A 155 20.20 -0.54 1.44
CA ARG A 155 19.85 -1.20 2.69
C ARG A 155 19.55 -0.16 3.76
N TRP A 156 18.89 -0.59 4.85
CA TRP A 156 18.57 0.29 5.96
C TRP A 156 19.73 1.21 6.33
N ASN A 157 19.49 2.53 6.26
CA ASN A 157 20.47 3.57 6.54
C ASN A 157 19.81 4.69 7.35
N PRO A 158 19.96 4.69 8.69
CA PRO A 158 19.32 5.67 9.56
C PRO A 158 19.80 7.11 9.30
N ASP A 159 21.07 7.32 8.94
CA ASP A 159 21.59 8.66 8.64
C ASP A 159 20.97 9.23 7.36
N LEU A 160 20.79 8.40 6.34
CA LEU A 160 20.11 8.79 5.11
C LEU A 160 18.63 9.09 5.38
N LEU A 161 17.96 8.29 6.21
CA LEU A 161 16.57 8.51 6.58
C LEU A 161 16.37 9.87 7.27
N LEU A 162 17.29 10.28 8.12
CA LEU A 162 17.22 11.60 8.77
C LEU A 162 17.41 12.77 7.79
N SER A 163 17.93 12.52 6.59
CA SER A 163 18.12 13.57 5.57
C SER A 163 16.92 13.69 4.62
N HIS A 164 16.24 12.58 4.29
CA HIS A 164 15.05 12.56 3.44
C HIS A 164 14.35 11.19 3.51
N ASN A 165 13.07 11.16 3.09
CA ASN A 165 12.34 9.91 2.93
C ASN A 165 12.83 9.18 1.67
N TYR A 166 13.74 8.21 1.83
CA TYR A 166 14.18 7.37 0.71
C TYR A 166 13.36 6.09 0.56
N ILE A 167 12.46 5.80 1.53
CA ILE A 167 11.62 4.59 1.50
C ILE A 167 10.47 4.76 0.52
N SER A 168 9.72 5.89 0.61
CA SER A 168 8.61 6.21 -0.29
C SER A 168 7.69 5.00 -0.57
N HIS A 169 7.61 4.51 -1.79
CA HIS A 169 6.78 3.38 -2.21
C HIS A 169 7.65 2.15 -2.58
N LEU A 170 7.27 0.92 -2.24
CA LEU A 170 6.21 0.52 -1.35
C LEU A 170 6.74 0.47 0.09
N GLY A 171 6.12 1.18 1.02
CA GLY A 171 6.39 1.03 2.46
C GLY A 171 5.40 0.04 3.08
N VAL A 172 5.91 -0.95 3.80
CA VAL A 172 5.11 -1.97 4.50
C VAL A 172 5.51 -2.03 5.97
N TYR A 173 4.54 -1.92 6.85
CA TYR A 173 4.75 -1.78 8.29
C TYR A 173 4.01 -2.85 9.05
N ARG A 174 4.59 -3.40 10.10
CA ARG A 174 3.87 -4.28 11.00
C ARG A 174 2.74 -3.54 11.70
N ALA A 175 1.57 -4.15 11.76
CA ALA A 175 0.33 -3.48 12.18
C ALA A 175 0.36 -3.00 13.63
N ASP A 176 1.00 -3.76 14.53
CA ASP A 176 1.16 -3.37 15.93
C ASP A 176 2.01 -2.09 16.06
N LEU A 177 3.07 -1.95 15.27
CA LEU A 177 3.92 -0.77 15.25
C LEU A 177 3.15 0.50 14.84
N ILE A 178 2.35 0.44 13.75
CA ILE A 178 1.50 1.58 13.36
C ILE A 178 0.50 1.94 14.46
N ARG A 179 -0.10 0.93 15.11
CA ARG A 179 -1.04 1.17 16.21
C ARG A 179 -0.37 1.79 17.44
N GLU A 180 0.84 1.35 17.76
CA GLU A 180 1.63 1.87 18.89
C GLU A 180 1.96 3.35 18.71
N VAL A 181 2.38 3.77 17.51
CA VAL A 181 2.68 5.18 17.21
C VAL A 181 1.44 6.02 16.93
N GLY A 182 0.23 5.43 16.91
CA GLY A 182 -1.04 6.13 16.77
C GLY A 182 -1.43 6.51 15.34
N GLY A 183 -0.88 5.84 14.31
CA GLY A 183 -1.22 6.10 12.92
C GLY A 183 -0.66 7.42 12.37
N PHE A 184 -1.33 7.98 11.38
CA PHE A 184 -0.95 9.24 10.74
C PHE A 184 -1.35 10.45 11.58
N ARG A 185 -0.52 11.49 11.60
CA ARG A 185 -0.81 12.75 12.29
C ARG A 185 -1.32 13.79 11.30
N GLU A 186 -2.48 14.37 11.59
CA GLU A 186 -3.00 15.53 10.85
C GLU A 186 -2.04 16.71 10.97
N GLY A 187 -1.94 17.52 9.91
CA GLY A 187 -1.01 18.65 9.81
C GLY A 187 0.34 18.28 9.18
N PHE A 188 0.53 17.02 8.77
CA PHE A 188 1.72 16.54 8.06
C PHE A 188 1.43 16.10 6.62
N GLU A 189 0.30 16.55 6.05
CA GLU A 189 -0.09 16.25 4.68
C GLU A 189 1.01 16.62 3.68
N GLY A 190 1.33 15.70 2.76
CA GLY A 190 2.46 15.81 1.83
C GLY A 190 3.80 15.32 2.39
N SER A 191 3.85 14.93 3.68
CA SER A 191 5.00 14.26 4.31
C SER A 191 4.53 13.29 5.41
N GLN A 192 3.27 12.85 5.34
CA GLN A 192 2.61 12.02 6.35
C GLN A 192 3.24 10.63 6.48
N ASP A 193 3.70 10.08 5.39
CA ASP A 193 4.41 8.81 5.30
C ASP A 193 5.79 8.91 5.98
N TYR A 194 6.51 10.01 5.73
CA TYR A 194 7.80 10.25 6.36
C TYR A 194 7.67 10.53 7.87
N ASP A 195 6.66 11.30 8.29
CA ASP A 195 6.35 11.49 9.70
C ASP A 195 6.02 10.16 10.41
N LEU A 196 5.19 9.32 9.77
CA LEU A 196 4.88 7.98 10.30
C LEU A 196 6.14 7.14 10.45
N LEU A 197 6.95 7.08 9.39
CA LEU A 197 8.20 6.31 9.36
C LEU A 197 9.16 6.74 10.46
N LEU A 198 9.40 8.05 10.63
CA LEU A 198 10.28 8.59 11.67
C LEU A 198 9.81 8.28 13.10
N ARG A 199 8.51 8.02 13.31
CA ARG A 199 7.98 7.61 14.62
C ARG A 199 8.03 6.10 14.83
N CYS A 200 8.20 5.34 13.75
CA CYS A 200 8.29 3.87 13.76
C CYS A 200 9.72 3.34 13.96
N VAL A 201 10.76 4.20 13.90
CA VAL A 201 12.17 3.79 13.97
C VAL A 201 12.88 4.20 15.24
#